data_4edcb2ee039e8e648f0876f5ba55a00f
#
_entry.id   4edcb2ee039e8e648f0876f5ba55a00f
#
_cell.length_a   1.000
_cell.length_b   1.000
_cell.length_c   1.000
_cell.angle_alpha   90.00
_cell.angle_beta   90.00
_cell.angle_gamma   90.00
#
_symmetry.space_group_name_H-M   'P 1'
#
loop_
_entity.id
_entity.type
_entity.pdbx_description
1 polymer ?
#
loop_
_entity_poly.entity_id
_entity_poly.type
_entity_poly.pdbx_seq_one_letter_code
_entity_poly.pdbx_strand_id
1 'polypeptide(L)'
;HFMIHDYFIAKSLDLVRPGGVVAVVTSSGTMDKQNPAVRQYIANRAELLGAIRLPNNAFQRNANTSVVSDILFFQKRDRASIEEPEWLNLKETPEGYSVNAYFAEHPEMVLGDFTTESTQYGKQEVTVKPKEGITLEEQLKEAVQNIHGTITELELSDTELEEDVVSIPADPDVKNFSFTVVNDEVYYRENSVMNRMDLPAMTAERVKGLVNI
;
A
#
# COMPACT_ATOMS: atom_id res chain seq x y z
N HIS A 1 6.38 5.09 -15.49
CA HIS A 1 4.95 4.85 -15.34
C HIS A 1 4.75 3.64 -14.42
N PHE A 2 4.08 3.85 -13.30
CA PHE A 2 3.62 2.75 -12.46
C PHE A 2 2.46 2.03 -13.17
N MET A 3 2.40 0.71 -13.02
CA MET A 3 1.18 -0.03 -13.34
C MET A 3 0.10 0.31 -12.31
N ILE A 4 -1.15 0.04 -12.62
CA ILE A 4 -2.28 0.47 -11.78
C ILE A 4 -2.19 -0.04 -10.34
N HIS A 5 -1.79 -1.31 -10.16
CA HIS A 5 -1.61 -1.90 -8.83
C HIS A 5 -0.44 -1.27 -8.06
N ASP A 6 0.68 -0.99 -8.73
CA ASP A 6 1.85 -0.31 -8.14
C ASP A 6 1.49 1.12 -7.71
N TYR A 7 0.65 1.82 -8.50
CA TYR A 7 0.13 3.14 -8.15
C TYR A 7 -0.71 3.09 -6.85
N PHE A 8 -1.58 2.08 -6.71
CA PHE A 8 -2.40 1.97 -5.50
C PHE A 8 -1.57 1.68 -4.25
N ILE A 9 -0.50 0.86 -4.36
CA ILE A 9 0.43 0.65 -3.24
C ILE A 9 1.09 1.96 -2.86
N ALA A 10 1.65 2.68 -3.84
CA ALA A 10 2.29 3.98 -3.61
C ALA A 10 1.32 4.98 -2.95
N LYS A 11 0.10 5.07 -3.46
CA LYS A 11 -0.92 5.98 -2.93
C LYS A 11 -1.37 5.62 -1.52
N SER A 12 -1.50 4.33 -1.21
CA SER A 12 -1.81 3.86 0.15
C SER A 12 -0.71 4.24 1.13
N LEU A 13 0.56 4.11 0.72
CA LEU A 13 1.69 4.54 1.54
C LEU A 13 1.75 6.06 1.72
N ASP A 14 1.29 6.86 0.76
CA ASP A 14 1.21 8.31 0.91
C ASP A 14 0.16 8.72 1.96
N LEU A 15 -0.96 7.99 2.02
CA LEU A 15 -2.11 8.31 2.87
C LEU A 15 -1.99 7.75 4.29
N VAL A 16 -1.28 6.63 4.48
CA VAL A 16 -1.12 6.04 5.82
C VAL A 16 -0.17 6.89 6.66
N ARG A 17 -0.43 6.99 7.97
CA ARG A 17 0.46 7.66 8.92
C ARG A 17 1.82 6.96 9.03
N PRO A 18 2.88 7.66 9.45
CA PRO A 18 4.13 7.02 9.87
C PRO A 18 3.87 5.93 10.91
N GLY A 19 4.60 4.79 10.83
CA GLY A 19 4.39 3.61 11.66
C GLY A 19 3.13 2.80 11.34
N GLY A 20 2.23 3.32 10.49
CA GLY A 20 1.04 2.60 10.03
C GLY A 20 1.37 1.47 9.06
N VAL A 21 0.51 0.46 9.01
CA VAL A 21 0.69 -0.74 8.18
C VAL A 21 -0.24 -0.69 6.97
N VAL A 22 0.30 -1.03 5.81
CA VAL A 22 -0.44 -1.25 4.56
C VAL A 22 -0.32 -2.72 4.18
N ALA A 23 -1.45 -3.42 4.11
CA ALA A 23 -1.53 -4.78 3.62
C ALA A 23 -2.28 -4.80 2.29
N VAL A 24 -1.68 -5.39 1.26
CA VAL A 24 -2.26 -5.43 -0.09
C VAL A 24 -2.12 -6.81 -0.70
N VAL A 25 -3.10 -7.17 -1.53
CA VAL A 25 -3.00 -8.32 -2.42
C VAL A 25 -2.76 -7.82 -3.84
N THR A 26 -1.71 -8.32 -4.47
CA THR A 26 -1.29 -7.91 -5.82
C THR A 26 -0.82 -9.11 -6.62
N SER A 27 -0.61 -8.94 -7.92
CA SER A 27 0.03 -9.97 -8.73
C SER A 27 1.52 -10.10 -8.38
N SER A 28 2.11 -11.28 -8.62
CA SER A 28 3.55 -11.51 -8.44
C SER A 28 4.44 -10.52 -9.20
N GLY A 29 3.90 -9.87 -10.23
CA GLY A 29 4.62 -8.88 -11.03
C GLY A 29 5.15 -7.68 -10.25
N THR A 30 4.56 -7.28 -9.11
CA THR A 30 5.12 -6.22 -8.27
C THR A 30 6.50 -6.63 -7.71
N MET A 31 6.61 -7.88 -7.24
CA MET A 31 7.84 -8.40 -6.64
C MET A 31 8.83 -8.90 -7.70
N ASP A 32 8.36 -9.56 -8.76
CA ASP A 32 9.21 -10.30 -9.72
C ASP A 32 9.62 -9.50 -10.98
N LYS A 33 9.19 -8.24 -11.14
CA LYS A 33 9.65 -7.42 -12.27
C LYS A 33 11.17 -7.26 -12.28
N GLN A 34 11.78 -7.37 -13.45
CA GLN A 34 13.21 -7.08 -13.65
C GLN A 34 13.57 -5.65 -13.24
N ASN A 35 12.73 -4.69 -13.60
CA ASN A 35 12.94 -3.28 -13.22
C ASN A 35 12.54 -3.06 -11.75
N PRO A 36 13.48 -2.73 -10.84
CA PRO A 36 13.22 -2.56 -9.42
C PRO A 36 12.63 -1.20 -9.04
N ALA A 37 12.40 -0.29 -9.98
CA ALA A 37 12.05 1.10 -9.69
C ALA A 37 10.82 1.26 -8.75
N VAL A 38 9.81 0.40 -8.89
CA VAL A 38 8.63 0.41 -8.01
C VAL A 38 9.00 -0.07 -6.61
N ARG A 39 9.74 -1.17 -6.51
CA ARG A 39 10.21 -1.70 -5.23
C ARG A 39 11.09 -0.69 -4.51
N GLN A 40 11.97 -0.02 -5.24
CA GLN A 40 12.82 1.04 -4.69
C GLN A 40 12.01 2.24 -4.19
N TYR A 41 10.99 2.66 -4.95
CA TYR A 41 10.06 3.70 -4.51
C TYR A 41 9.37 3.33 -3.18
N ILE A 42 8.93 2.07 -3.06
CA ILE A 42 8.28 1.56 -1.85
C ILE A 42 9.30 1.49 -0.70
N ALA A 43 10.48 0.90 -0.91
CA ALA A 43 11.50 0.70 0.12
C ALA A 43 11.99 2.02 0.73
N ASN A 44 12.06 3.09 -0.07
CA ASN A 44 12.40 4.41 0.43
C ASN A 44 11.38 4.96 1.44
N ARG A 45 10.13 4.49 1.40
CA ARG A 45 8.99 5.00 2.19
C ARG A 45 8.50 4.05 3.25
N ALA A 46 8.72 2.76 3.06
CA ALA A 46 8.18 1.71 3.91
C ALA A 46 9.16 0.55 4.06
N GLU A 47 9.04 -0.16 5.15
CA GLU A 47 9.69 -1.43 5.40
C GLU A 47 8.77 -2.57 4.96
N LEU A 48 9.32 -3.59 4.31
CA LEU A 48 8.61 -4.83 4.05
C LEU A 48 8.63 -5.67 5.33
N LEU A 49 7.49 -5.78 6.00
CA LEU A 49 7.34 -6.63 7.19
C LEU A 49 7.30 -8.12 6.81
N GLY A 50 6.85 -8.40 5.61
CA GLY A 50 6.80 -9.72 5.02
C GLY A 50 5.91 -9.78 3.81
N ALA A 51 6.03 -10.90 3.09
CA ALA A 51 5.25 -11.20 1.90
C ALA A 51 4.85 -12.67 1.88
N ILE A 52 3.63 -12.97 1.45
CA ILE A 52 3.14 -14.33 1.30
C ILE A 52 2.76 -14.54 -0.17
N ARG A 53 3.35 -15.55 -0.82
CA ARG A 53 3.03 -15.92 -2.20
C ARG A 53 1.99 -17.00 -2.23
N LEU A 54 0.86 -16.72 -2.87
CA LEU A 54 -0.26 -17.63 -3.02
C LEU A 54 -0.12 -18.47 -4.30
N PRO A 55 -0.61 -19.71 -4.33
CA PRO A 55 -0.65 -20.52 -5.54
C PRO A 55 -1.60 -19.92 -6.58
N ASN A 56 -1.38 -20.27 -7.83
CA ASN A 56 -2.11 -19.72 -8.97
C ASN A 56 -3.62 -19.98 -8.97
N ASN A 57 -4.10 -20.92 -8.18
CA ASN A 57 -5.53 -21.25 -8.05
C ASN A 57 -6.22 -20.57 -6.85
N ALA A 58 -5.52 -19.74 -6.08
CA ALA A 58 -6.05 -19.14 -4.86
C ALA A 58 -7.36 -18.36 -5.09
N PHE A 59 -7.49 -17.69 -6.23
CA PHE A 59 -8.67 -16.91 -6.61
C PHE A 59 -9.55 -17.55 -7.70
N GLN A 60 -9.27 -18.78 -8.08
CA GLN A 60 -9.99 -19.45 -9.18
C GLN A 60 -11.48 -19.56 -8.91
N ARG A 61 -11.89 -19.88 -7.66
CA ARG A 61 -13.31 -20.02 -7.29
C ARG A 61 -14.05 -18.68 -7.25
N ASN A 62 -13.38 -17.61 -6.87
CA ASN A 62 -14.00 -16.30 -6.61
C ASN A 62 -13.93 -15.36 -7.80
N ALA A 63 -12.83 -15.42 -8.56
CA ALA A 63 -12.55 -14.50 -9.66
C ALA A 63 -12.33 -15.21 -11.01
N ASN A 64 -12.45 -16.53 -11.05
CA ASN A 64 -12.22 -17.35 -12.25
C ASN A 64 -10.88 -17.03 -12.94
N THR A 65 -9.84 -16.79 -12.14
CA THR A 65 -8.49 -16.44 -12.62
C THR A 65 -7.45 -17.39 -12.04
N SER A 66 -6.45 -17.74 -12.85
CA SER A 66 -5.29 -18.53 -12.46
C SER A 66 -4.05 -17.66 -12.50
N VAL A 67 -3.85 -16.87 -11.45
CA VAL A 67 -2.75 -15.91 -11.35
C VAL A 67 -2.06 -16.07 -10.00
N VAL A 68 -0.73 -16.17 -10.01
CA VAL A 68 0.07 -16.09 -8.79
C VAL A 68 -0.06 -14.69 -8.20
N SER A 69 -0.44 -14.63 -6.93
CA SER A 69 -0.66 -13.39 -6.22
C SER A 69 0.16 -13.35 -4.94
N ASP A 70 0.57 -12.16 -4.55
CA ASP A 70 1.33 -11.91 -3.34
C ASP A 70 0.48 -11.08 -2.36
N ILE A 71 0.52 -11.44 -1.08
CA ILE A 71 0.05 -10.59 0.01
C ILE A 71 1.28 -9.89 0.57
N LEU A 72 1.32 -8.57 0.48
CA LEU A 72 2.46 -7.76 0.90
C LEU A 72 2.08 -6.94 2.12
N PHE A 73 2.96 -6.90 3.12
CA PHE A 73 2.79 -6.14 4.34
C PHE A 73 3.90 -5.11 4.45
N PHE A 74 3.54 -3.84 4.43
CA PHE A 74 4.47 -2.72 4.52
C PHE A 74 4.19 -1.87 5.75
N GLN A 75 5.23 -1.43 6.43
CA GLN A 75 5.11 -0.43 7.48
C GLN A 75 5.71 0.90 7.01
N LYS A 76 4.92 1.96 7.07
CA LYS A 76 5.36 3.31 6.69
C LYS A 76 6.49 3.77 7.61
N ARG A 77 7.60 4.23 7.00
CA ARG A 77 8.73 4.84 7.72
C ARG A 77 8.40 6.27 8.12
N ASP A 78 9.00 6.74 9.21
CA ASP A 78 8.94 8.16 9.61
C ASP A 78 9.76 9.04 8.67
N ARG A 79 10.84 8.49 8.13
CA ARG A 79 11.76 9.17 7.22
C ARG A 79 12.08 8.28 6.04
N ALA A 80 12.34 8.93 4.90
CA ALA A 80 12.83 8.20 3.73
C ALA A 80 14.16 7.52 4.05
N SER A 81 14.30 6.25 3.64
CA SER A 81 15.53 5.49 3.75
C SER A 81 16.18 5.37 2.37
N ILE A 82 17.50 5.39 2.36
CA ILE A 82 18.34 5.11 1.17
C ILE A 82 18.88 3.67 1.18
N GLU A 83 18.48 2.87 2.16
CA GLU A 83 18.84 1.46 2.23
C GLU A 83 18.29 0.71 1.02
N GLU A 84 19.10 -0.20 0.51
CA GLU A 84 18.75 -1.10 -0.58
C GLU A 84 18.57 -2.52 -0.04
N PRO A 85 17.40 -2.87 0.51
CA PRO A 85 17.14 -4.21 1.00
C PRO A 85 17.15 -5.23 -0.14
N GLU A 86 17.48 -6.49 0.17
CA GLU A 86 17.66 -7.54 -0.83
C GLU A 86 16.40 -7.81 -1.66
N TRP A 87 15.21 -7.62 -1.10
CA TRP A 87 13.94 -7.78 -1.81
C TRP A 87 13.72 -6.80 -2.98
N LEU A 88 14.61 -5.83 -3.18
CA LEU A 88 14.63 -5.03 -4.41
C LEU A 88 15.03 -5.85 -5.63
N ASN A 89 15.80 -6.91 -5.43
CA ASN A 89 16.43 -7.70 -6.48
C ASN A 89 15.70 -9.03 -6.71
N LEU A 90 16.05 -9.66 -7.82
CA LEU A 90 15.69 -11.05 -8.09
C LEU A 90 16.84 -11.97 -7.73
N LYS A 91 16.51 -13.20 -7.37
CA LYS A 91 17.45 -14.26 -7.03
C LYS A 91 16.95 -15.59 -7.62
N GLU A 92 17.86 -16.49 -7.93
CA GLU A 92 17.49 -17.84 -8.35
C GLU A 92 17.25 -18.71 -7.11
N THR A 93 16.17 -19.49 -7.14
CA THR A 93 15.93 -20.55 -6.16
C THR A 93 16.88 -21.72 -6.42
N PRO A 94 17.07 -22.67 -5.47
CA PRO A 94 17.87 -23.87 -5.69
C PRO A 94 17.45 -24.68 -6.92
N GLU A 95 16.18 -24.62 -7.32
CA GLU A 95 15.62 -25.28 -8.49
C GLU A 95 15.80 -24.48 -9.79
N GLY A 96 16.40 -23.27 -9.72
CA GLY A 96 16.72 -22.42 -10.87
C GLY A 96 15.60 -21.50 -11.33
N TYR A 97 14.61 -21.21 -10.46
CA TYR A 97 13.57 -20.23 -10.76
C TYR A 97 14.01 -18.82 -10.37
N SER A 98 13.92 -17.88 -11.30
CA SER A 98 14.21 -16.46 -11.02
C SER A 98 12.97 -15.78 -10.41
N VAL A 99 13.04 -15.47 -9.13
CA VAL A 99 11.97 -14.85 -8.34
C VAL A 99 12.53 -13.73 -7.49
N ASN A 100 11.67 -12.97 -6.80
CA ASN A 100 12.13 -11.98 -5.85
C ASN A 100 13.02 -12.61 -4.78
N ALA A 101 14.11 -11.94 -4.41
CA ALA A 101 15.08 -12.42 -3.43
C ALA A 101 14.41 -12.80 -2.10
N TYR A 102 13.37 -12.06 -1.67
CA TYR A 102 12.60 -12.40 -0.49
C TYR A 102 12.04 -13.83 -0.53
N PHE A 103 11.40 -14.22 -1.63
CA PHE A 103 10.82 -15.56 -1.75
C PHE A 103 11.86 -16.66 -1.98
N ALA A 104 13.01 -16.32 -2.56
CA ALA A 104 14.13 -17.26 -2.69
C ALA A 104 14.79 -17.56 -1.32
N GLU A 105 14.76 -16.61 -0.40
CA GLU A 105 15.32 -16.70 0.96
C GLU A 105 14.31 -17.19 2.00
N HIS A 106 13.01 -16.99 1.74
CA HIS A 106 11.90 -17.39 2.60
C HIS A 106 10.96 -18.35 1.88
N PRO A 107 11.39 -19.60 1.57
CA PRO A 107 10.56 -20.57 0.88
C PRO A 107 9.30 -20.96 1.68
N GLU A 108 9.31 -20.81 3.01
CA GLU A 108 8.15 -21.01 3.88
C GLU A 108 7.03 -19.99 3.63
N MET A 109 7.35 -18.87 2.99
CA MET A 109 6.38 -17.84 2.63
C MET A 109 5.74 -18.08 1.25
N VAL A 110 6.12 -19.15 0.56
CA VAL A 110 5.55 -19.57 -0.72
C VAL A 110 4.60 -20.73 -0.47
N LEU A 111 3.29 -20.48 -0.61
CA LEU A 111 2.24 -21.47 -0.30
C LEU A 111 1.93 -22.41 -1.46
N GLY A 112 2.97 -23.00 -2.00
CA GLY A 112 2.90 -23.91 -3.16
C GLY A 112 4.29 -24.31 -3.63
N ASP A 113 4.32 -24.95 -4.78
CA ASP A 113 5.56 -25.41 -5.44
C ASP A 113 5.80 -24.58 -6.70
N PHE A 114 7.03 -24.06 -6.84
CA PHE A 114 7.43 -23.37 -8.06
C PHE A 114 7.44 -24.34 -9.24
N THR A 115 6.96 -23.89 -10.38
CA THR A 115 7.01 -24.61 -11.66
C THR A 115 6.97 -23.60 -12.80
N THR A 116 7.06 -24.07 -14.04
CA THR A 116 6.87 -23.24 -15.22
C THR A 116 5.63 -23.67 -15.99
N GLU A 117 4.91 -22.71 -16.52
CA GLU A 117 3.78 -22.92 -17.41
C GLU A 117 3.97 -22.12 -18.69
N SER A 118 3.53 -22.70 -19.81
CA SER A 118 3.53 -22.00 -21.10
C SER A 118 2.36 -21.02 -21.12
N THR A 119 2.65 -19.73 -21.35
CA THR A 119 1.62 -18.74 -21.62
C THR A 119 1.00 -18.97 -23.01
N GLN A 120 -0.16 -18.35 -23.24
CA GLN A 120 -0.82 -18.34 -24.55
C GLN A 120 0.06 -17.79 -25.68
N TYR A 121 1.17 -17.11 -25.36
CA TYR A 121 2.15 -16.57 -26.32
C TYR A 121 3.40 -17.45 -26.45
N GLY A 122 3.39 -18.66 -25.90
CA GLY A 122 4.52 -19.61 -25.98
C GLY A 122 5.72 -19.28 -25.11
N LYS A 123 5.62 -18.29 -24.22
CA LYS A 123 6.66 -18.02 -23.22
C LYS A 123 6.47 -18.92 -22.01
N GLN A 124 7.59 -19.39 -21.47
CA GLN A 124 7.62 -20.06 -20.18
C GLN A 124 7.62 -19.00 -19.08
N GLU A 125 6.66 -19.06 -18.17
CA GLU A 125 6.59 -18.19 -17.01
C GLU A 125 6.61 -19.02 -15.73
N VAL A 126 7.29 -18.47 -14.70
CA VAL A 126 7.32 -19.10 -13.38
C VAL A 126 5.95 -18.93 -12.73
N THR A 127 5.42 -20.04 -12.24
CA THR A 127 4.14 -20.07 -11.52
C THR A 127 4.27 -20.86 -10.22
N VAL A 128 3.26 -20.80 -9.37
CA VAL A 128 3.20 -21.56 -8.12
C VAL A 128 1.96 -22.43 -8.16
N LYS A 129 2.13 -23.74 -8.07
CA LYS A 129 1.04 -24.70 -7.95
C LYS A 129 0.73 -25.02 -6.50
N PRO A 130 -0.53 -25.32 -6.15
CA PRO A 130 -0.88 -25.71 -4.79
C PRO A 130 -0.13 -27.01 -4.41
N LYS A 131 0.32 -27.08 -3.15
CA LYS A 131 0.90 -28.31 -2.59
C LYS A 131 -0.16 -29.37 -2.42
N GLU A 132 0.20 -30.62 -2.68
CA GLU A 132 -0.68 -31.77 -2.42
C GLU A 132 -0.72 -32.09 -0.92
N GLY A 133 -1.87 -32.48 -0.42
CA GLY A 133 -2.06 -32.98 0.95
C GLY A 133 -2.13 -31.93 2.06
N ILE A 134 -2.01 -30.64 1.73
CA ILE A 134 -2.17 -29.54 2.69
C ILE A 134 -3.07 -28.46 2.11
N THR A 135 -3.95 -27.89 2.91
CA THR A 135 -4.86 -26.84 2.46
C THR A 135 -4.16 -25.48 2.45
N LEU A 136 -4.65 -24.57 1.58
CA LEU A 136 -4.17 -23.18 1.57
C LEU A 136 -4.37 -22.49 2.91
N GLU A 137 -5.47 -22.79 3.60
CA GLU A 137 -5.79 -22.22 4.91
C GLU A 137 -4.76 -22.61 5.97
N GLU A 138 -4.35 -23.88 6.02
CA GLU A 138 -3.32 -24.36 6.94
C GLU A 138 -1.98 -23.69 6.67
N GLN A 139 -1.54 -23.66 5.42
CA GLN A 139 -0.29 -22.99 5.03
C GLN A 139 -0.32 -21.50 5.37
N LEU A 140 -1.45 -20.82 5.14
CA LEU A 140 -1.60 -19.40 5.44
C LEU A 140 -1.51 -19.12 6.95
N LYS A 141 -2.11 -19.98 7.79
CA LYS A 141 -2.00 -19.87 9.26
C LYS A 141 -0.56 -19.98 9.75
N GLU A 142 0.25 -20.79 9.11
CA GLU A 142 1.69 -20.91 9.44
C GLU A 142 2.46 -19.70 8.93
N ALA A 143 2.25 -19.30 7.68
CA ALA A 143 2.98 -18.19 7.07
C ALA A 143 2.77 -16.85 7.79
N VAL A 144 1.54 -16.55 8.23
CA VAL A 144 1.27 -15.28 8.95
C VAL A 144 2.01 -15.16 10.27
N GLN A 145 2.44 -16.26 10.89
CA GLN A 145 3.22 -16.23 12.12
C GLN A 145 4.64 -15.70 11.90
N ASN A 146 5.12 -15.69 10.65
CA ASN A 146 6.41 -15.15 10.28
C ASN A 146 6.34 -13.64 9.93
N ILE A 147 5.15 -13.04 9.93
CA ILE A 147 4.99 -11.60 9.71
C ILE A 147 5.11 -10.89 11.04
N HIS A 148 6.16 -10.11 11.20
CA HIS A 148 6.42 -9.36 12.42
C HIS A 148 6.46 -7.87 12.13
N GLY A 149 5.80 -7.10 12.97
CA GLY A 149 5.82 -5.64 12.92
C GLY A 149 5.50 -5.07 14.29
N THR A 150 6.11 -3.95 14.62
CA THR A 150 5.79 -3.21 15.85
C THR A 150 4.81 -2.10 15.48
N ILE A 151 3.56 -2.23 15.91
CA ILE A 151 2.57 -1.16 15.77
C ILE A 151 2.83 -0.19 16.92
N THR A 152 3.34 0.98 16.59
CA THR A 152 3.46 2.07 17.56
C THR A 152 2.08 2.66 17.75
N GLU A 153 1.56 2.59 18.98
CA GLU A 153 0.37 3.38 19.32
C GLU A 153 0.72 4.85 19.15
N LEU A 154 -0.09 5.57 18.40
CA LEU A 154 -0.02 7.01 18.37
C LEU A 154 -0.63 7.45 19.70
N GLU A 155 0.20 7.86 20.66
CA GLU A 155 -0.29 8.73 21.71
C GLU A 155 -0.68 10.04 21.02
N LEU A 156 -1.95 10.16 20.68
CA LEU A 156 -2.54 11.47 20.39
C LEU A 156 -2.36 12.22 21.69
N SER A 157 -1.36 13.09 21.76
CA SER A 157 -1.30 14.05 22.86
C SER A 157 -2.62 14.81 22.78
N ASP A 158 -3.36 14.85 23.88
CA ASP A 158 -4.61 15.62 23.99
C ASP A 158 -4.43 17.08 23.57
N THR A 159 -3.18 17.56 23.47
CA THR A 159 -2.77 18.87 22.97
C THR A 159 -2.95 19.07 21.45
N GLU A 160 -3.00 18.00 20.64
CA GLU A 160 -3.27 18.15 19.19
C GLU A 160 -4.78 18.03 18.86
N LEU A 161 -5.61 17.66 19.85
CA LEU A 161 -7.07 17.67 19.73
C LEU A 161 -7.70 18.99 20.21
N GLU A 162 -6.93 19.91 20.80
CA GLU A 162 -7.36 21.22 21.29
C GLU A 162 -6.89 22.41 20.44
N GLU A 163 -6.52 22.26 19.20
CA GLU A 163 -6.82 23.35 18.28
C GLU A 163 -8.32 23.25 18.04
N ASP A 164 -9.05 24.19 18.62
CA ASP A 164 -10.49 24.44 18.37
C ASP A 164 -10.70 24.53 16.85
N VAL A 165 -10.84 23.38 16.19
CA VAL A 165 -11.36 23.35 14.83
C VAL A 165 -12.80 23.80 14.94
N VAL A 166 -12.99 25.09 14.84
CA VAL A 166 -14.32 25.70 14.81
C VAL A 166 -15.02 25.17 13.56
N SER A 167 -15.82 24.14 13.76
CA SER A 167 -16.61 23.54 12.69
C SER A 167 -18.02 24.10 12.75
N ILE A 168 -18.56 24.47 11.61
CA ILE A 168 -19.95 24.90 11.46
C ILE A 168 -20.67 23.96 10.48
N PRO A 169 -22.00 23.83 10.55
CA PRO A 169 -22.76 23.07 9.57
C PRO A 169 -22.50 23.61 8.16
N ALA A 170 -22.41 22.69 7.19
CA ALA A 170 -22.17 23.08 5.80
C ALA A 170 -23.37 23.83 5.24
N ASP A 171 -23.08 25.00 4.63
CA ASP A 171 -24.04 25.72 3.82
C ASP A 171 -24.28 24.93 2.54
N PRO A 172 -25.55 24.62 2.18
CA PRO A 172 -25.88 23.90 0.97
C PRO A 172 -25.37 24.57 -0.33
N ASP A 173 -25.30 25.89 -0.33
CA ASP A 173 -24.89 26.67 -1.50
C ASP A 173 -23.38 26.67 -1.70
N VAL A 174 -22.58 26.30 -0.72
CA VAL A 174 -21.13 26.13 -0.83
C VAL A 174 -20.83 24.76 -1.45
N LYS A 175 -20.04 24.73 -2.52
CA LYS A 175 -19.65 23.49 -3.19
C LYS A 175 -18.81 22.62 -2.27
N ASN A 176 -19.07 21.29 -2.26
CA ASN A 176 -18.26 20.35 -1.49
C ASN A 176 -16.79 20.36 -1.96
N PHE A 177 -15.86 20.27 -1.02
CA PHE A 177 -14.41 20.36 -1.23
C PHE A 177 -13.98 21.71 -1.81
N SER A 178 -14.59 22.80 -1.36
CA SER A 178 -14.20 24.16 -1.73
C SER A 178 -14.06 25.06 -0.50
N PHE A 179 -13.34 26.16 -0.70
CA PHE A 179 -13.22 27.21 0.29
C PHE A 179 -14.42 28.15 0.24
N THR A 180 -14.78 28.70 1.38
CA THR A 180 -15.76 29.78 1.52
C THR A 180 -15.30 30.75 2.60
N VAL A 181 -15.96 31.91 2.68
CA VAL A 181 -15.68 32.94 3.69
C VAL A 181 -16.94 33.18 4.50
N VAL A 182 -16.85 32.99 5.82
CA VAL A 182 -17.93 33.25 6.77
C VAL A 182 -17.41 34.17 7.85
N ASN A 183 -18.04 35.32 8.07
CA ASN A 183 -17.63 36.32 9.06
C ASN A 183 -16.15 36.75 8.98
N ASP A 184 -15.66 36.89 7.75
CA ASP A 184 -14.27 37.25 7.44
C ASP A 184 -13.21 36.18 7.76
N GLU A 185 -13.64 34.96 8.08
CA GLU A 185 -12.77 33.79 8.27
C GLU A 185 -12.92 32.80 7.12
N VAL A 186 -11.83 32.12 6.77
CA VAL A 186 -11.80 31.14 5.69
C VAL A 186 -12.19 29.77 6.23
N TYR A 187 -13.17 29.14 5.61
CA TYR A 187 -13.61 27.78 5.88
C TYR A 187 -13.41 26.89 4.66
N TYR A 188 -13.20 25.62 4.92
CA TYR A 188 -13.15 24.57 3.90
C TYR A 188 -14.27 23.57 4.13
N ARG A 189 -15.11 23.35 3.11
CA ARG A 189 -16.23 22.41 3.21
C ARG A 189 -15.79 20.99 2.95
N GLU A 190 -16.08 20.10 3.90
CA GLU A 190 -15.97 18.65 3.76
C GLU A 190 -17.31 18.01 4.13
N ASN A 191 -18.02 17.54 3.11
CA ASN A 191 -19.33 16.91 3.28
C ASN A 191 -20.36 17.79 4.00
N SER A 192 -20.78 17.41 5.21
CA SER A 192 -21.81 18.11 5.99
C SER A 192 -21.28 19.18 6.95
N VAL A 193 -19.99 19.44 6.96
CA VAL A 193 -19.34 20.41 7.84
C VAL A 193 -18.42 21.37 7.07
N MET A 194 -18.21 22.54 7.61
CA MET A 194 -17.20 23.50 7.16
C MET A 194 -16.24 23.76 8.32
N ASN A 195 -14.95 23.46 8.08
CA ASN A 195 -13.90 23.61 9.07
C ASN A 195 -13.17 24.93 8.86
N ARG A 196 -13.01 25.71 9.94
CA ARG A 196 -12.22 26.93 9.88
C ARG A 196 -10.76 26.59 9.58
N MET A 197 -10.18 27.33 8.64
CA MET A 197 -8.80 27.15 8.22
C MET A 197 -7.91 28.19 8.90
N ASP A 198 -6.93 27.73 9.67
CA ASP A 198 -5.87 28.59 10.18
C ASP A 198 -4.81 28.79 9.10
N LEU A 199 -4.91 29.90 8.37
CA LEU A 199 -4.04 30.22 7.26
C LEU A 199 -3.17 31.44 7.59
N PRO A 200 -1.90 31.47 7.14
CA PRO A 200 -1.09 32.69 7.21
C PRO A 200 -1.82 33.86 6.56
N ALA A 201 -1.74 35.04 7.15
CA ALA A 201 -2.51 36.23 6.75
C ALA A 201 -2.49 36.51 5.25
N MET A 202 -1.33 36.44 4.59
CA MET A 202 -1.23 36.62 3.13
C MET A 202 -1.96 35.54 2.32
N THR A 203 -2.03 34.32 2.84
CA THR A 203 -2.73 33.20 2.18
C THR A 203 -4.23 33.36 2.37
N ALA A 204 -4.67 33.71 3.58
CA ALA A 204 -6.07 33.98 3.87
C ALA A 204 -6.64 35.10 2.98
N GLU A 205 -5.94 36.20 2.82
CA GLU A 205 -6.35 37.31 1.94
C GLU A 205 -6.46 36.90 0.46
N ARG A 206 -5.55 36.04 -0.01
CA ARG A 206 -5.62 35.52 -1.38
C ARG A 206 -6.84 34.59 -1.57
N VAL A 207 -7.11 33.71 -0.60
CA VAL A 207 -8.27 32.82 -0.65
C VAL A 207 -9.56 33.62 -0.61
N LYS A 208 -9.68 34.61 0.27
CA LYS A 208 -10.82 35.54 0.33
C LYS A 208 -11.07 36.25 -1.01
N GLY A 209 -9.98 36.72 -1.65
CA GLY A 209 -10.07 37.35 -2.95
C GLY A 209 -10.54 36.44 -4.07
N LEU A 210 -10.24 35.13 -3.99
CA LEU A 210 -10.66 34.13 -5.00
C LEU A 210 -12.10 33.64 -4.79
N VAL A 211 -12.57 33.58 -3.54
CA VAL A 211 -13.93 33.11 -3.21
C VAL A 211 -14.99 34.18 -3.52
N ASN A 212 -14.63 35.46 -3.54
CA ASN A 212 -15.54 36.59 -3.79
C ASN A 212 -15.65 36.99 -5.29
N ILE A 213 -15.14 36.15 -6.21
CA ILE A 213 -15.29 36.33 -7.67
C ILE A 213 -16.43 35.42 -8.16
#